data_33d6ac177d228de4de9cf3f02499cf4d
#
_entry.id   33d6ac177d228de4de9cf3f02499cf4d
#
_cell.length_a   1.000
_cell.length_b   1.000
_cell.length_c   1.000
_cell.angle_alpha   90.00
_cell.angle_beta   90.00
_cell.angle_gamma   90.00
#
_symmetry.space_group_name_H-M   'P 1'
#
loop_
_entity.id
_entity.type
_entity.pdbx_description
1 polymer ?
#
loop_
_entity_poly.entity_id
_entity_poly.type
_entity_poly.pdbx_seq_one_letter_code
_entity_poly.pdbx_strand_id
1 'polypeptide(L)'
;MSTTTEIRYSAGLIVYLMGSLFSLANAAESSSDLLFRVINERLSHMESVALFKAENQLATENLDQEKIILSNGQLAAMEAGLDQASVAGFFQAQIDAAKIIQYRQRAKWLTEPIDLIAPNLNEVVRPLLIELGDQIILLLADTVNTQGGFTESQRQHFYDSITVEMLTEIEKELLFNALLAIK
;
A
#
# COMPACT_ATOMS: atom_id res chain seq x y z
N MET A 1 27.39 85.24 -23.19
CA MET A 1 26.24 84.43 -23.51
C MET A 1 26.51 83.01 -23.00
N SER A 2 26.01 82.73 -21.83
CA SER A 2 26.20 81.46 -21.14
C SER A 2 24.88 80.80 -21.07
N THR A 3 24.79 79.62 -21.67
CA THR A 3 23.62 78.74 -21.61
C THR A 3 23.92 77.61 -20.61
N THR A 4 23.24 77.69 -19.48
CA THR A 4 23.33 76.76 -18.39
C THR A 4 22.39 75.60 -18.73
N THR A 5 22.91 74.39 -18.88
CA THR A 5 22.13 73.17 -19.11
C THR A 5 21.83 72.52 -17.76
N GLU A 6 20.57 72.48 -17.40
CA GLU A 6 20.09 71.77 -16.19
C GLU A 6 20.00 70.28 -16.46
N ILE A 7 20.68 69.51 -15.63
CA ILE A 7 20.60 68.04 -15.64
C ILE A 7 19.49 67.64 -14.66
N ARG A 8 18.40 67.09 -15.19
CA ARG A 8 17.28 66.52 -14.40
C ARG A 8 17.63 65.08 -14.03
N TYR A 9 17.84 64.83 -12.76
CA TYR A 9 17.92 63.46 -12.23
C TYR A 9 16.54 62.85 -12.17
N SER A 10 16.28 61.83 -13.00
CA SER A 10 15.10 60.99 -12.91
C SER A 10 15.36 59.97 -11.81
N ALA A 11 14.54 59.99 -10.76
CA ALA A 11 14.54 59.02 -9.71
C ALA A 11 14.00 57.68 -10.24
N GLY A 12 14.90 56.71 -10.49
CA GLY A 12 14.53 55.35 -10.86
C GLY A 12 13.91 54.62 -9.68
N LEU A 13 12.65 54.29 -9.83
CA LEU A 13 11.91 53.41 -8.91
C LEU A 13 12.46 51.99 -9.02
N ILE A 14 13.24 51.54 -8.03
CA ILE A 14 13.67 50.14 -7.91
C ILE A 14 12.50 49.36 -7.36
N VAL A 15 11.78 48.66 -8.25
CA VAL A 15 10.79 47.68 -7.87
C VAL A 15 11.55 46.40 -7.45
N TYR A 16 11.62 46.13 -6.14
CA TYR A 16 12.05 44.85 -5.61
C TYR A 16 10.97 43.80 -5.93
N LEU A 17 11.22 43.01 -6.99
CA LEU A 17 10.45 41.83 -7.27
C LEU A 17 10.89 40.76 -6.27
N MET A 18 10.20 40.64 -5.12
CA MET A 18 10.29 39.48 -4.25
C MET A 18 9.67 38.31 -4.96
N GLY A 19 10.50 37.58 -5.72
CA GLY A 19 10.16 36.26 -6.24
C GLY A 19 10.05 35.30 -5.06
N SER A 20 8.82 35.06 -4.60
CA SER A 20 8.53 33.92 -3.74
C SER A 20 8.83 32.65 -4.53
N LEU A 21 10.00 32.07 -4.29
CA LEU A 21 10.31 30.71 -4.66
C LEU A 21 9.36 29.79 -3.85
N PHE A 22 8.19 29.51 -4.41
CA PHE A 22 7.43 28.33 -4.01
C PHE A 22 8.29 27.14 -4.38
N SER A 23 9.14 26.68 -3.45
CA SER A 23 9.66 25.32 -3.47
C SER A 23 8.44 24.40 -3.41
N LEU A 24 8.04 23.89 -4.56
CA LEU A 24 7.29 22.64 -4.63
C LEU A 24 8.25 21.57 -4.12
N ALA A 25 8.34 21.44 -2.79
CA ALA A 25 8.85 20.24 -2.19
C ALA A 25 7.87 19.13 -2.62
N ASN A 26 8.22 18.40 -3.69
CA ASN A 26 7.71 17.05 -3.86
C ASN A 26 8.21 16.31 -2.62
N ALA A 27 7.36 16.24 -1.60
CA ALA A 27 7.61 15.32 -0.50
C ALA A 27 7.71 13.94 -1.15
N ALA A 28 8.91 13.36 -1.13
CA ALA A 28 9.07 11.97 -1.56
C ALA A 28 8.08 11.15 -0.72
N GLU A 29 7.28 10.33 -1.38
CA GLU A 29 6.32 9.47 -0.71
C GLU A 29 7.06 8.61 0.33
N SER A 30 6.53 8.52 1.53
CA SER A 30 7.16 7.74 2.59
C SER A 30 7.05 6.24 2.30
N SER A 31 7.96 5.44 2.86
CA SER A 31 7.91 3.98 2.72
C SER A 31 6.62 3.40 3.27
N SER A 32 6.08 3.99 4.34
CA SER A 32 4.78 3.58 4.89
C SER A 32 3.61 3.90 3.95
N ASP A 33 3.63 5.04 3.26
CA ASP A 33 2.58 5.39 2.30
C ASP A 33 2.58 4.43 1.10
N LEU A 34 3.77 4.15 0.58
CA LEU A 34 3.95 3.18 -0.49
C LEU A 34 3.50 1.77 -0.04
N LEU A 35 3.87 1.36 1.19
CA LEU A 35 3.44 0.09 1.77
C LEU A 35 1.91 -0.04 1.82
N PHE A 36 1.21 1.00 2.28
CA PHE A 36 -0.25 0.95 2.38
C PHE A 36 -0.90 0.76 1.00
N ARG A 37 -0.36 1.40 -0.03
CA ARG A 37 -0.81 1.19 -1.42
C ARG A 37 -0.53 -0.23 -1.92
N VAL A 38 0.65 -0.78 -1.64
CA VAL A 38 1.01 -2.15 -2.06
C VAL A 38 0.13 -3.19 -1.34
N ILE A 39 -0.19 -2.97 -0.06
CA ILE A 39 -1.17 -3.81 0.66
C ILE A 39 -2.53 -3.75 -0.02
N ASN A 40 -3.03 -2.55 -0.34
CA ASN A 40 -4.31 -2.38 -1.03
C ASN A 40 -4.31 -3.06 -2.41
N GLU A 41 -3.26 -2.88 -3.18
CA GLU A 41 -3.10 -3.52 -4.49
C GLU A 41 -3.14 -5.06 -4.37
N ARG A 42 -2.38 -5.62 -3.43
CA ARG A 42 -2.38 -7.06 -3.20
C ARG A 42 -3.77 -7.61 -2.82
N LEU A 43 -4.51 -6.88 -2.01
CA LEU A 43 -5.88 -7.25 -1.61
C LEU A 43 -6.90 -7.07 -2.75
N SER A 44 -6.70 -6.12 -3.66
CA SER A 44 -7.59 -5.91 -4.81
C SER A 44 -7.60 -7.09 -5.78
N HIS A 45 -6.51 -7.87 -5.85
CA HIS A 45 -6.45 -9.08 -6.67
C HIS A 45 -7.28 -10.26 -6.12
N MET A 46 -7.83 -10.14 -4.90
CA MET A 46 -8.58 -11.24 -4.28
C MET A 46 -9.92 -11.52 -4.96
N GLU A 47 -10.48 -10.56 -5.68
CA GLU A 47 -11.64 -10.81 -6.56
C GLU A 47 -11.27 -11.78 -7.69
N SER A 48 -10.16 -11.54 -8.38
CA SER A 48 -9.66 -12.44 -9.42
C SER A 48 -9.36 -13.85 -8.90
N VAL A 49 -8.79 -13.94 -7.68
CA VAL A 49 -8.56 -15.23 -7.01
C VAL A 49 -9.86 -15.94 -6.70
N ALA A 50 -10.86 -15.22 -6.17
CA ALA A 50 -12.17 -15.77 -5.85
C ALA A 50 -12.89 -16.27 -7.10
N LEU A 51 -12.82 -15.51 -8.19
CA LEU A 51 -13.45 -15.85 -9.47
C LEU A 51 -12.84 -17.12 -10.05
N PHE A 52 -11.50 -17.17 -10.17
CA PHE A 52 -10.82 -18.38 -10.65
C PHE A 52 -11.18 -19.63 -9.82
N LYS A 53 -11.17 -19.49 -8.49
CA LYS A 53 -11.53 -20.60 -7.61
C LYS A 53 -13.00 -21.00 -7.77
N ALA A 54 -13.91 -20.06 -8.00
CA ALA A 54 -15.33 -20.35 -8.23
C ALA A 54 -15.54 -21.09 -9.54
N GLU A 55 -14.97 -20.62 -10.64
CA GLU A 55 -15.06 -21.24 -11.96
C GLU A 55 -14.49 -22.67 -11.99
N ASN A 56 -13.41 -22.90 -11.21
CA ASN A 56 -12.75 -24.20 -11.13
C ASN A 56 -13.23 -25.07 -9.95
N GLN A 57 -14.31 -24.70 -9.26
CA GLN A 57 -14.89 -25.42 -8.11
C GLN A 57 -13.89 -25.66 -6.97
N LEU A 58 -12.92 -24.76 -6.80
CA LEU A 58 -11.92 -24.83 -5.74
C LEU A 58 -12.42 -24.17 -4.45
N ALA A 59 -11.97 -24.69 -3.32
CA ALA A 59 -12.24 -24.07 -2.02
C ALA A 59 -11.55 -22.69 -1.91
N THR A 60 -12.18 -21.78 -1.17
CA THR A 60 -11.56 -20.50 -0.83
C THR A 60 -10.31 -20.70 0.00
N GLU A 61 -10.34 -21.59 0.96
CA GLU A 61 -9.20 -21.94 1.80
C GLU A 61 -8.23 -22.89 1.06
N ASN A 62 -6.94 -22.64 1.26
CA ASN A 62 -5.87 -23.51 0.80
C ASN A 62 -4.76 -23.48 1.85
N LEU A 63 -4.89 -24.34 2.87
CA LEU A 63 -4.00 -24.38 4.02
C LEU A 63 -2.53 -24.64 3.65
N ASP A 64 -2.27 -25.38 2.57
CA ASP A 64 -0.90 -25.64 2.13
C ASP A 64 -0.29 -24.39 1.51
N GLN A 65 -1.06 -23.65 0.69
CA GLN A 65 -0.61 -22.36 0.16
C GLN A 65 -0.43 -21.31 1.26
N GLU A 66 -1.31 -21.29 2.26
CA GLU A 66 -1.21 -20.37 3.41
C GLU A 66 0.09 -20.64 4.19
N LYS A 67 0.44 -21.90 4.45
CA LYS A 67 1.72 -22.28 5.08
C LYS A 67 2.92 -21.82 4.26
N ILE A 68 2.89 -21.97 2.94
CA ILE A 68 3.95 -21.52 2.05
C ILE A 68 4.13 -19.99 2.17
N ILE A 69 3.04 -19.23 2.14
CA ILE A 69 3.09 -17.76 2.27
C ILE A 69 3.71 -17.36 3.60
N LEU A 70 3.28 -17.95 4.71
CA LEU A 70 3.82 -17.65 6.05
C LEU A 70 5.29 -18.01 6.15
N SER A 71 5.68 -19.20 5.68
CA SER A 71 7.07 -19.65 5.71
C SER A 71 7.99 -18.75 4.88
N ASN A 72 7.57 -18.38 3.67
CA ASN A 72 8.35 -17.49 2.81
C ASN A 72 8.45 -16.08 3.42
N GLY A 73 7.34 -15.57 3.99
CA GLY A 73 7.34 -14.28 4.68
C GLY A 73 8.30 -14.26 5.88
N GLN A 74 8.36 -15.34 6.67
CA GLN A 74 9.30 -15.45 7.79
C GLN A 74 10.76 -15.50 7.33
N LEU A 75 11.06 -16.23 6.26
CA LEU A 75 12.42 -16.29 5.71
C LEU A 75 12.85 -14.93 5.17
N ALA A 76 12.01 -14.28 4.38
CA ALA A 76 12.30 -12.96 3.85
C ALA A 76 12.44 -11.89 4.96
N ALA A 77 11.63 -12.00 6.04
CA ALA A 77 11.76 -11.14 7.21
C ALA A 77 13.12 -11.27 7.89
N MET A 78 13.59 -12.51 8.07
CA MET A 78 14.93 -12.78 8.63
C MET A 78 16.04 -12.16 7.79
N GLU A 79 15.96 -12.30 6.46
CA GLU A 79 16.93 -11.73 5.53
C GLU A 79 16.91 -10.20 5.53
N ALA A 80 15.74 -9.59 5.75
CA ALA A 80 15.55 -8.15 5.85
C ALA A 80 15.83 -7.57 7.25
N GLY A 81 16.20 -8.41 8.24
CA GLY A 81 16.49 -7.98 9.61
C GLY A 81 15.26 -7.67 10.47
N LEU A 82 14.09 -8.18 10.07
CA LEU A 82 12.83 -8.04 10.82
C LEU A 82 12.58 -9.23 11.74
N ASP A 83 11.78 -9.02 12.80
CA ASP A 83 11.30 -10.09 13.65
C ASP A 83 10.33 -11.01 12.90
N GLN A 84 10.72 -12.28 12.75
CA GLN A 84 9.97 -13.27 11.99
C GLN A 84 8.55 -13.50 12.51
N ALA A 85 8.35 -13.43 13.83
CA ALA A 85 7.05 -13.71 14.45
C ALA A 85 6.08 -12.55 14.19
N SER A 86 6.54 -11.30 14.26
CA SER A 86 5.72 -10.11 13.95
C SER A 86 5.32 -10.09 12.48
N VAL A 87 6.23 -10.40 11.57
CA VAL A 87 5.94 -10.48 10.12
C VAL A 87 4.99 -11.65 9.82
N ALA A 88 5.15 -12.81 10.46
CA ALA A 88 4.19 -13.92 10.30
C ALA A 88 2.78 -13.52 10.77
N GLY A 89 2.67 -12.80 11.88
CA GLY A 89 1.39 -12.24 12.36
C GLY A 89 0.73 -11.30 11.35
N PHE A 90 1.52 -10.44 10.73
CA PHE A 90 1.03 -9.53 9.70
C PHE A 90 0.58 -10.28 8.42
N PHE A 91 1.36 -11.25 7.94
CA PHE A 91 0.93 -12.07 6.79
C PHE A 91 -0.29 -12.92 7.10
N GLN A 92 -0.44 -13.41 8.35
CA GLN A 92 -1.67 -14.08 8.75
C GLN A 92 -2.88 -13.14 8.67
N ALA A 93 -2.76 -11.91 9.15
CA ALA A 93 -3.84 -10.91 9.03
C ALA A 93 -4.18 -10.61 7.55
N GLN A 94 -3.19 -10.57 6.66
CA GLN A 94 -3.43 -10.41 5.23
C GLN A 94 -4.11 -11.65 4.60
N ILE A 95 -3.76 -12.85 5.02
CA ILE A 95 -4.41 -14.11 4.57
C ILE A 95 -5.88 -14.10 5.01
N ASP A 96 -6.16 -13.69 6.25
CA ASP A 96 -7.53 -13.65 6.77
C ASP A 96 -8.37 -12.59 6.04
N ALA A 97 -7.83 -11.40 5.81
CA ALA A 97 -8.46 -10.37 4.99
C ALA A 97 -8.72 -10.86 3.55
N ALA A 98 -7.75 -11.53 2.94
CA ALA A 98 -7.89 -12.12 1.60
C ALA A 98 -9.00 -13.18 1.53
N LYS A 99 -9.13 -14.03 2.55
CA LYS A 99 -10.23 -15.02 2.64
C LYS A 99 -11.59 -14.33 2.79
N ILE A 100 -11.67 -13.29 3.64
CA ILE A 100 -12.90 -12.52 3.84
C ILE A 100 -13.36 -11.88 2.53
N ILE A 101 -12.46 -11.25 1.78
CA ILE A 101 -12.79 -10.68 0.46
C ILE A 101 -13.33 -11.77 -0.47
N GLN A 102 -12.66 -12.91 -0.57
CA GLN A 102 -13.06 -14.02 -1.45
C GLN A 102 -14.44 -14.59 -1.07
N TYR A 103 -14.74 -14.75 0.22
CA TYR A 103 -16.04 -15.23 0.68
C TYR A 103 -17.16 -14.21 0.41
N ARG A 104 -16.90 -12.93 0.65
CA ARG A 104 -17.88 -11.85 0.38
C ARG A 104 -18.16 -11.70 -1.11
N GLN A 105 -17.14 -11.80 -1.96
CA GLN A 105 -17.31 -11.79 -3.42
C GLN A 105 -18.16 -12.99 -3.88
N ARG A 106 -17.84 -14.19 -3.43
CA ARG A 106 -18.64 -15.39 -3.78
C ARG A 106 -20.07 -15.28 -3.29
N ALA A 107 -20.32 -14.71 -2.12
CA ALA A 107 -21.69 -14.47 -1.62
C ALA A 107 -22.43 -13.43 -2.49
N LYS A 108 -21.77 -12.35 -2.88
CA LYS A 108 -22.32 -11.32 -3.78
C LYS A 108 -22.77 -11.93 -5.11
N TRP A 109 -21.95 -12.81 -5.70
CA TRP A 109 -22.25 -13.43 -7.00
C TRP A 109 -23.43 -14.40 -6.99
N LEU A 110 -23.96 -14.77 -5.83
CA LEU A 110 -25.22 -15.52 -5.75
C LEU A 110 -26.44 -14.70 -6.19
N THR A 111 -26.37 -13.40 -6.02
CA THR A 111 -27.47 -12.46 -6.35
C THR A 111 -27.14 -11.53 -7.50
N GLU A 112 -25.86 -11.27 -7.73
CA GLU A 112 -25.34 -10.39 -8.78
C GLU A 112 -24.38 -11.20 -9.67
N PRO A 113 -24.90 -11.99 -10.62
CA PRO A 113 -24.03 -12.78 -11.51
C PRO A 113 -23.07 -11.88 -12.29
N ILE A 114 -21.83 -12.32 -12.40
CA ILE A 114 -20.77 -11.59 -13.10
C ILE A 114 -20.52 -12.22 -14.48
N ASP A 115 -20.20 -11.37 -15.44
CA ASP A 115 -19.78 -11.76 -16.81
C ASP A 115 -18.30 -11.40 -16.98
N LEU A 116 -17.46 -11.97 -16.11
CA LEU A 116 -16.00 -11.79 -16.14
C LEU A 116 -15.33 -13.15 -16.27
N ILE A 117 -14.22 -13.17 -16.99
CA ILE A 117 -13.35 -14.35 -17.10
C ILE A 117 -12.18 -14.18 -16.13
N ALA A 118 -11.98 -15.18 -15.26
CA ALA A 118 -10.87 -15.14 -14.33
C ALA A 118 -9.52 -15.23 -15.05
N PRO A 119 -8.54 -14.38 -14.72
CA PRO A 119 -7.17 -14.57 -15.15
C PRO A 119 -6.62 -15.88 -14.57
N ASN A 120 -5.68 -16.52 -15.28
CA ASN A 120 -5.06 -17.75 -14.78
C ASN A 120 -4.37 -17.51 -13.43
N LEU A 121 -4.84 -18.21 -12.41
CA LEU A 121 -4.34 -18.03 -11.05
C LEU A 121 -2.85 -18.35 -10.92
N ASN A 122 -2.38 -19.41 -11.56
CA ASN A 122 -1.02 -19.92 -11.41
C ASN A 122 -0.01 -19.14 -12.29
N GLU A 123 -0.44 -18.73 -13.48
CA GLU A 123 0.45 -18.12 -14.48
C GLU A 123 0.47 -16.59 -14.39
N VAL A 124 -0.60 -15.97 -13.86
CA VAL A 124 -0.75 -14.52 -13.85
C VAL A 124 -0.85 -13.98 -12.41
N VAL A 125 -1.85 -14.45 -11.64
CA VAL A 125 -2.17 -13.81 -10.36
C VAL A 125 -1.16 -14.16 -9.27
N ARG A 126 -0.77 -15.44 -9.14
CA ARG A 126 0.20 -15.85 -8.09
C ARG A 126 1.58 -15.23 -8.24
N PRO A 127 2.20 -15.17 -9.44
CA PRO A 127 3.47 -14.45 -9.60
C PRO A 127 3.38 -13.00 -9.14
N LEU A 128 2.31 -12.29 -9.50
CA LEU A 128 2.07 -10.91 -9.06
C LEU A 128 1.91 -10.81 -7.54
N LEU A 129 1.15 -11.71 -6.92
CA LEU A 129 0.99 -11.74 -5.46
C LEU A 129 2.29 -12.03 -4.70
N ILE A 130 3.20 -12.81 -5.30
CA ILE A 130 4.55 -13.04 -4.75
C ILE A 130 5.35 -11.76 -4.83
N GLU A 131 5.42 -11.11 -5.99
CA GLU A 131 6.13 -9.84 -6.19
C GLU A 131 5.65 -8.76 -5.20
N LEU A 132 4.33 -8.59 -5.06
CA LEU A 132 3.77 -7.66 -4.08
C LEU A 132 4.10 -8.06 -2.63
N GLY A 133 4.19 -9.36 -2.35
CA GLY A 133 4.65 -9.86 -1.04
C GLY A 133 6.09 -9.48 -0.74
N ASP A 134 6.98 -9.62 -1.72
CA ASP A 134 8.39 -9.26 -1.60
C ASP A 134 8.56 -7.73 -1.43
N GLN A 135 7.81 -6.93 -2.19
CA GLN A 135 7.78 -5.48 -2.02
C GLN A 135 7.31 -5.08 -0.61
N ILE A 136 6.29 -5.74 -0.07
CA ILE A 136 5.82 -5.51 1.30
C ILE A 136 6.94 -5.72 2.30
N ILE A 137 7.70 -6.81 2.22
CA ILE A 137 8.82 -7.08 3.13
C ILE A 137 9.88 -5.96 3.09
N LEU A 138 10.25 -5.53 1.89
CA LEU A 138 11.24 -4.45 1.71
C LEU A 138 10.74 -3.13 2.33
N LEU A 139 9.48 -2.80 2.12
CA LEU A 139 8.87 -1.58 2.65
C LEU A 139 8.64 -1.63 4.17
N LEU A 140 8.33 -2.81 4.72
CA LEU A 140 8.30 -3.03 6.17
C LEU A 140 9.68 -2.75 6.78
N ALA A 141 10.74 -3.36 6.22
CA ALA A 141 12.10 -3.17 6.69
C ALA A 141 12.55 -1.70 6.58
N ASP A 142 12.27 -1.06 5.46
CA ASP A 142 12.62 0.36 5.29
C ASP A 142 11.85 1.26 6.27
N THR A 143 10.56 1.01 6.50
CA THR A 143 9.76 1.76 7.48
C THR A 143 10.31 1.58 8.91
N VAL A 144 10.65 0.37 9.30
CA VAL A 144 11.24 0.10 10.62
C VAL A 144 12.59 0.81 10.77
N ASN A 145 13.45 0.72 9.76
CA ASN A 145 14.80 1.29 9.80
C ASN A 145 14.83 2.82 9.74
N THR A 146 13.92 3.43 8.97
CA THR A 146 13.96 4.89 8.73
C THR A 146 13.01 5.68 9.63
N GLN A 147 11.89 5.06 10.05
CA GLN A 147 10.83 5.72 10.82
C GLN A 147 10.69 5.12 12.24
N GLY A 148 11.38 4.03 12.56
CA GLY A 148 11.28 3.33 13.85
C GLY A 148 10.03 2.46 13.96
N GLY A 149 9.38 2.13 12.85
CA GLY A 149 8.16 1.31 12.78
C GLY A 149 6.88 2.12 12.57
N PHE A 150 5.76 1.52 12.88
CA PHE A 150 4.43 2.10 12.70
C PHE A 150 3.89 2.69 13.99
N THR A 151 3.07 3.74 13.88
CA THR A 151 2.49 4.46 15.01
C THR A 151 0.98 4.67 14.82
N GLU A 152 0.26 4.89 15.91
CA GLU A 152 -1.18 5.16 15.89
C GLU A 152 -1.58 6.38 15.03
N SER A 153 -0.68 7.34 14.86
CA SER A 153 -0.94 8.53 14.03
C SER A 153 -1.15 8.20 12.55
N GLN A 154 -0.67 7.04 12.08
CA GLN A 154 -0.81 6.59 10.69
C GLN A 154 -2.11 5.80 10.44
N ARG A 155 -2.89 5.45 11.49
CA ARG A 155 -4.09 4.61 11.41
C ARG A 155 -5.12 5.15 10.41
N GLN A 156 -5.47 6.42 10.53
CA GLN A 156 -6.48 7.01 9.63
C GLN A 156 -5.99 7.01 8.18
N HIS A 157 -4.73 7.35 7.96
CA HIS A 157 -4.14 7.31 6.62
C HIS A 157 -4.11 5.90 6.02
N PHE A 158 -3.80 4.88 6.85
CA PHE A 158 -3.93 3.49 6.43
C PHE A 158 -5.36 3.14 6.00
N TYR A 159 -6.36 3.52 6.82
CA TYR A 159 -7.78 3.24 6.52
C TYR A 159 -8.22 3.88 5.20
N ASP A 160 -7.78 5.10 4.94
CA ASP A 160 -8.09 5.83 3.70
C ASP A 160 -7.38 5.21 2.49
N SER A 161 -6.19 4.62 2.70
CA SER A 161 -5.40 3.95 1.66
C SER A 161 -5.95 2.57 1.28
N ILE A 162 -6.66 1.88 2.19
CA ILE A 162 -7.29 0.60 1.90
C ILE A 162 -8.69 0.83 1.32
N THR A 163 -8.79 0.79 0.00
CA THR A 163 -10.01 1.10 -0.75
C THR A 163 -10.77 -0.12 -1.25
N VAL A 164 -10.31 -1.33 -0.94
CA VAL A 164 -10.97 -2.58 -1.33
C VAL A 164 -12.35 -2.66 -0.68
N GLU A 165 -13.42 -2.67 -1.49
CA GLU A 165 -14.81 -2.57 -1.05
C GLU A 165 -15.26 -3.69 -0.10
N MET A 166 -14.66 -4.88 -0.21
CA MET A 166 -15.06 -6.04 0.57
C MET A 166 -14.45 -6.09 1.98
N LEU A 167 -13.68 -5.08 2.40
CA LEU A 167 -13.18 -4.94 3.76
C LEU A 167 -13.95 -3.86 4.52
N THR A 168 -14.33 -4.16 5.75
CA THR A 168 -14.89 -3.20 6.70
C THR A 168 -13.77 -2.58 7.55
N GLU A 169 -14.11 -1.60 8.36
CA GLU A 169 -13.15 -1.00 9.30
C GLU A 169 -12.59 -2.03 10.31
N ILE A 170 -13.36 -3.07 10.64
CA ILE A 170 -12.89 -4.13 11.56
C ILE A 170 -11.69 -4.87 10.99
N GLU A 171 -11.75 -5.28 9.74
CA GLU A 171 -10.64 -5.99 9.10
C GLU A 171 -9.46 -5.05 8.83
N LYS A 172 -9.72 -3.77 8.49
CA LYS A 172 -8.68 -2.75 8.38
C LYS A 172 -7.97 -2.53 9.72
N GLU A 173 -8.71 -2.54 10.82
CA GLU A 173 -8.15 -2.45 12.17
C GLU A 173 -7.25 -3.63 12.49
N LEU A 174 -7.67 -4.86 12.19
CA LEU A 174 -6.84 -6.05 12.39
C LEU A 174 -5.54 -5.98 11.60
N LEU A 175 -5.59 -5.56 10.34
CA LEU A 175 -4.41 -5.36 9.50
C LEU A 175 -3.48 -4.29 10.09
N PHE A 176 -4.02 -3.16 10.51
CA PHE A 176 -3.21 -2.07 11.06
C PHE A 176 -2.59 -2.44 12.41
N ASN A 177 -3.32 -3.13 13.27
CA ASN A 177 -2.79 -3.63 14.55
C ASN A 177 -1.64 -4.62 14.33
N ALA A 178 -1.71 -5.43 13.27
CA ALA A 178 -0.60 -6.30 12.89
C ALA A 178 0.62 -5.51 12.36
N LEU A 179 0.42 -4.38 11.66
CA LEU A 179 1.51 -3.47 11.29
C LEU A 179 2.17 -2.82 12.51
N LEU A 180 1.39 -2.39 13.50
CA LEU A 180 1.93 -1.82 14.74
C LEU A 180 2.82 -2.79 15.53
N ALA A 181 2.65 -4.10 15.33
CA ALA A 181 3.45 -5.14 15.98
C ALA A 181 4.79 -5.42 15.29
N ILE A 182 5.01 -4.91 14.07
CA ILE A 182 6.24 -5.14 13.29
C ILE A 182 7.46 -4.53 13.98
N LYS A 183 8.53 -5.32 14.05
CA LYS A 183 9.80 -4.96 14.70
C LYS A 183 10.98 -5.35 13.85
#